data_05360cf6c5c35864172e2d42221ddd57
#
_entry.id   05360cf6c5c35864172e2d42221ddd57
#
_cell.length_a   1.000
_cell.length_b   1.000
_cell.length_c   1.000
_cell.angle_alpha   90.00
_cell.angle_beta   90.00
_cell.angle_gamma   90.00
#
_symmetry.space_group_name_H-M   'P 1'
#
loop_
_entity.id
_entity.type
_entity.pdbx_description
1 polymer ?
#
loop_
_entity_poly.entity_id
_entity_poly.type
_entity_poly.pdbx_seq_one_letter_code
_entity_poly.pdbx_strand_id
1 'polypeptide(L)'
;ADIANLTETNAPLTTAGTLTISDVDSAATFVAQTNTAGSYGQFSIGTDGAWSYVADSAHNEFTAGSSYTDTFTVLSADGTATAVTVTITGSNDAALLSSASITLTETDAPLTTNGGLTISDVDSAATFVAQTNTAGSYGQFSIGTDGAWRYVADSAHNEFTAGTTYPDTFAVLSAD
;
A
#
# COMPACT_ATOMS: atom_id res chain seq x y z
N ALA A 1 -24.96 3.74 -20.05
CA ALA A 1 -24.02 3.77 -18.93
C ALA A 1 -22.87 2.79 -19.16
N ASP A 2 -21.70 3.10 -18.65
CA ASP A 2 -20.54 2.24 -18.72
C ASP A 2 -19.87 2.15 -17.33
N ILE A 3 -19.18 1.04 -17.06
CA ILE A 3 -18.52 0.78 -15.78
C ILE A 3 -17.13 0.22 -16.05
N ALA A 4 -16.11 0.85 -15.50
CA ALA A 4 -14.74 0.35 -15.49
C ALA A 4 -14.33 -0.01 -14.06
N ASN A 5 -13.77 -1.21 -13.89
CA ASN A 5 -13.22 -1.67 -12.62
C ASN A 5 -11.71 -1.85 -12.78
N LEU A 6 -10.96 -1.19 -11.92
CA LEU A 6 -9.51 -1.17 -11.89
C LEU A 6 -9.03 -1.69 -10.53
N THR A 7 -7.83 -2.22 -10.49
CA THR A 7 -7.12 -2.49 -9.23
C THR A 7 -5.95 -1.52 -9.15
N GLU A 8 -5.78 -0.91 -7.99
CA GLU A 8 -4.67 0.00 -7.71
C GLU A 8 -3.33 -0.68 -7.97
N THR A 9 -2.36 0.10 -8.41
CA THR A 9 -0.96 -0.29 -8.63
C THR A 9 -0.07 0.89 -8.23
N ASN A 10 1.22 0.66 -8.02
CA ASN A 10 2.18 1.71 -7.67
C ASN A 10 2.42 2.75 -8.79
N ALA A 11 1.49 2.86 -9.75
CA ALA A 11 1.52 3.84 -10.83
C ALA A 11 0.10 4.36 -11.13
N PRO A 12 -0.05 5.63 -11.58
CA PRO A 12 -1.35 6.17 -11.94
C PRO A 12 -2.05 5.32 -13.01
N LEU A 13 -3.30 4.95 -12.72
CA LEU A 13 -4.11 4.11 -13.60
C LEU A 13 -4.74 4.92 -14.73
N THR A 14 -4.92 4.27 -15.87
CA THR A 14 -5.68 4.81 -17.01
C THR A 14 -6.66 3.77 -17.53
N THR A 15 -7.84 4.22 -17.94
CA THR A 15 -8.80 3.37 -18.66
C THR A 15 -9.56 4.17 -19.69
N ALA A 16 -10.16 3.48 -20.64
CA ALA A 16 -10.94 4.09 -21.70
C ALA A 16 -12.05 3.13 -22.15
N GLY A 17 -13.06 3.69 -22.80
CA GLY A 17 -14.17 2.93 -23.36
C GLY A 17 -14.96 3.76 -24.36
N THR A 18 -16.14 3.26 -24.73
CA THR A 18 -17.02 3.96 -25.68
C THR A 18 -18.48 3.77 -25.27
N LEU A 19 -19.18 4.89 -25.07
CA LEU A 19 -20.63 4.91 -24.99
C LEU A 19 -21.25 4.92 -26.39
N THR A 20 -22.36 4.22 -26.51
CA THR A 20 -23.16 4.24 -27.74
C THR A 20 -24.41 5.10 -27.56
N ILE A 21 -24.82 5.78 -28.62
CA ILE A 21 -26.02 6.61 -28.66
C ILE A 21 -26.77 6.36 -29.97
N SER A 22 -28.10 6.40 -29.91
CA SER A 22 -28.97 6.45 -31.05
C SER A 22 -30.08 7.46 -30.80
N ASP A 23 -30.43 8.21 -31.78
CA ASP A 23 -31.50 9.20 -31.79
C ASP A 23 -32.24 9.14 -33.12
N VAL A 24 -33.55 9.26 -33.12
CA VAL A 24 -34.38 9.13 -34.33
C VAL A 24 -34.71 10.45 -34.96
N ASP A 25 -34.60 11.56 -34.23
CA ASP A 25 -35.04 12.88 -34.69
C ASP A 25 -34.04 14.00 -34.38
N SER A 26 -32.92 13.70 -33.70
CA SER A 26 -31.83 14.64 -33.47
C SER A 26 -30.45 14.02 -33.68
N ALA A 27 -29.41 14.82 -33.51
CA ALA A 27 -28.02 14.35 -33.66
C ALA A 27 -27.64 13.33 -32.57
N ALA A 28 -27.32 12.11 -32.98
CA ALA A 28 -26.85 11.04 -32.07
C ALA A 28 -25.40 11.29 -31.62
N THR A 29 -25.20 12.35 -30.85
CA THR A 29 -23.88 12.76 -30.31
C THR A 29 -23.93 13.06 -28.81
N PHE A 30 -22.78 12.99 -28.16
CA PHE A 30 -22.62 13.37 -26.76
C PHE A 30 -22.12 14.82 -26.63
N VAL A 31 -22.40 15.44 -25.51
CA VAL A 31 -21.76 16.68 -25.11
C VAL A 31 -20.32 16.34 -24.62
N ALA A 32 -19.34 16.85 -25.35
CA ALA A 32 -17.94 16.59 -25.05
C ALA A 32 -17.54 17.18 -23.70
N GLN A 33 -16.70 16.48 -22.95
CA GLN A 33 -16.09 16.92 -21.71
C GLN A 33 -14.57 16.71 -21.79
N THR A 34 -13.81 17.63 -21.20
CA THR A 34 -12.35 17.55 -21.18
C THR A 34 -11.82 17.72 -19.78
N ASN A 35 -11.10 16.73 -19.27
CA ASN A 35 -10.48 16.73 -17.95
C ASN A 35 -11.45 17.12 -16.83
N THR A 36 -12.69 16.62 -16.89
CA THR A 36 -13.67 16.79 -15.82
C THR A 36 -13.13 16.10 -14.56
N ALA A 37 -12.93 16.89 -13.50
CA ALA A 37 -12.35 16.38 -12.24
C ALA A 37 -13.35 15.45 -11.54
N GLY A 38 -12.86 14.28 -11.14
CA GLY A 38 -13.46 13.38 -10.16
C GLY A 38 -12.82 13.57 -8.79
N SER A 39 -13.06 12.62 -7.90
CA SER A 39 -12.41 12.57 -6.58
C SER A 39 -11.00 11.96 -6.67
N TYR A 40 -10.76 11.10 -7.63
CA TYR A 40 -9.54 10.29 -7.75
C TYR A 40 -8.86 10.41 -9.12
N GLY A 41 -9.45 11.14 -10.07
CA GLY A 41 -8.89 11.31 -11.39
C GLY A 41 -9.70 12.25 -12.28
N GLN A 42 -9.36 12.25 -13.56
CA GLN A 42 -9.95 13.13 -14.56
C GLN A 42 -10.57 12.32 -15.69
N PHE A 43 -11.74 12.76 -16.14
CA PHE A 43 -12.53 12.14 -17.19
C PHE A 43 -12.63 13.04 -18.42
N SER A 44 -12.57 12.44 -19.60
CA SER A 44 -12.85 13.11 -20.86
C SER A 44 -13.71 12.22 -21.73
N ILE A 45 -14.61 12.83 -22.53
CA ILE A 45 -15.44 12.14 -23.53
C ILE A 45 -15.58 13.00 -24.77
N GLY A 46 -15.46 12.38 -25.94
CA GLY A 46 -15.72 13.01 -27.23
C GLY A 46 -17.20 12.98 -27.62
N THR A 47 -17.55 13.74 -28.68
CA THR A 47 -18.92 13.75 -29.23
C THR A 47 -19.33 12.39 -29.83
N ASP A 48 -18.36 11.55 -30.16
CA ASP A 48 -18.52 10.19 -30.69
C ASP A 48 -18.73 9.13 -29.57
N GLY A 49 -18.65 9.55 -28.30
CA GLY A 49 -18.79 8.66 -27.14
C GLY A 49 -17.51 7.97 -26.71
N ALA A 50 -16.38 8.18 -27.39
CA ALA A 50 -15.09 7.69 -26.92
C ALA A 50 -14.68 8.44 -25.64
N TRP A 51 -14.45 7.72 -24.55
CA TRP A 51 -14.10 8.31 -23.27
C TRP A 51 -12.79 7.76 -22.72
N SER A 52 -12.15 8.54 -21.85
CA SER A 52 -10.95 8.16 -21.13
C SER A 52 -11.00 8.66 -19.69
N TYR A 53 -10.33 7.94 -18.81
CA TYR A 53 -10.10 8.31 -17.41
C TYR A 53 -8.62 8.15 -17.09
N VAL A 54 -8.08 9.10 -16.33
CA VAL A 54 -6.70 9.10 -15.86
C VAL A 54 -6.74 9.40 -14.37
N ALA A 55 -6.24 8.48 -13.53
CA ALA A 55 -6.08 8.71 -12.11
C ALA A 55 -5.06 9.84 -11.86
N ASP A 56 -5.29 10.68 -10.87
CA ASP A 56 -4.45 11.84 -10.57
C ASP A 56 -3.15 11.46 -9.83
N SER A 57 -3.10 10.26 -9.24
CA SER A 57 -1.92 9.67 -8.61
C SER A 57 -1.94 8.14 -8.69
N ALA A 58 -0.95 7.47 -8.11
CA ALA A 58 -0.95 6.03 -7.91
C ALA A 58 -2.01 5.57 -6.91
N HIS A 59 -2.38 6.44 -5.95
CA HIS A 59 -3.32 6.16 -4.86
C HIS A 59 -2.88 5.02 -3.93
N ASN A 60 -1.58 4.93 -3.64
CA ASN A 60 -1.04 3.93 -2.73
C ASN A 60 -1.64 3.99 -1.30
N GLU A 61 -2.36 5.09 -0.97
CA GLU A 61 -3.11 5.22 0.29
C GLU A 61 -4.45 4.45 0.30
N PHE A 62 -4.84 3.85 -0.81
CA PHE A 62 -6.09 3.10 -0.89
C PHE A 62 -5.99 1.76 -0.18
N THR A 63 -6.74 1.61 0.90
CA THR A 63 -6.74 0.39 1.70
C THR A 63 -7.10 -0.84 0.88
N ALA A 64 -6.32 -1.90 1.01
CA ALA A 64 -6.50 -3.16 0.31
C ALA A 64 -7.95 -3.68 0.37
N GLY A 65 -8.52 -4.03 -0.78
CA GLY A 65 -9.87 -4.54 -0.91
C GLY A 65 -10.99 -3.51 -0.78
N SER A 66 -10.68 -2.25 -0.45
CA SER A 66 -11.67 -1.15 -0.42
C SER A 66 -11.88 -0.59 -1.82
N SER A 67 -13.10 -0.13 -2.11
CA SER A 67 -13.47 0.42 -3.41
C SER A 67 -13.64 1.94 -3.35
N TYR A 68 -13.03 2.62 -4.29
CA TYR A 68 -13.03 4.08 -4.47
C TYR A 68 -13.61 4.41 -5.83
N THR A 69 -14.68 5.20 -5.88
CA THR A 69 -15.49 5.34 -7.10
C THR A 69 -15.64 6.79 -7.52
N ASP A 70 -15.37 7.06 -8.80
CA ASP A 70 -15.75 8.27 -9.51
C ASP A 70 -16.92 7.99 -10.45
N THR A 71 -17.88 8.90 -10.51
CA THR A 71 -19.02 8.82 -11.41
C THR A 71 -19.19 10.13 -12.17
N PHE A 72 -19.21 10.05 -13.50
CA PHE A 72 -19.32 11.19 -14.40
C PHE A 72 -20.64 11.14 -15.15
N THR A 73 -21.43 12.20 -15.02
CA THR A 73 -22.65 12.36 -15.80
C THR A 73 -22.31 12.80 -17.22
N VAL A 74 -22.81 12.09 -18.19
CA VAL A 74 -22.66 12.37 -19.62
C VAL A 74 -24.02 12.69 -20.22
N LEU A 75 -24.11 13.77 -20.99
CA LEU A 75 -25.32 14.20 -21.66
C LEU A 75 -25.23 13.94 -23.16
N SER A 76 -26.34 13.54 -23.78
CA SER A 76 -26.53 13.62 -25.24
C SER A 76 -26.76 15.07 -25.67
N ALA A 77 -26.71 15.34 -26.98
CA ALA A 77 -26.93 16.66 -27.51
C ALA A 77 -28.33 17.23 -27.19
N ASP A 78 -29.32 16.35 -27.03
CA ASP A 78 -30.70 16.71 -26.63
C ASP A 78 -30.90 16.80 -25.12
N GLY A 79 -29.83 16.54 -24.30
CA GLY A 79 -29.85 16.64 -22.86
C GLY A 79 -30.22 15.36 -22.11
N THR A 80 -30.38 14.22 -22.79
CA THR A 80 -30.60 12.93 -22.14
C THR A 80 -29.33 12.50 -21.37
N ALA A 81 -29.47 12.14 -20.08
CA ALA A 81 -28.33 11.82 -19.22
C ALA A 81 -28.03 10.33 -19.16
N THR A 82 -26.74 10.00 -19.13
CA THR A 82 -26.18 8.70 -18.77
C THR A 82 -24.96 8.91 -17.87
N ALA A 83 -24.28 7.84 -17.49
CA ALA A 83 -23.09 7.95 -16.63
C ALA A 83 -22.00 6.98 -17.04
N VAL A 84 -20.75 7.37 -16.76
CA VAL A 84 -19.58 6.49 -16.70
C VAL A 84 -19.14 6.41 -15.25
N THR A 85 -18.96 5.20 -14.74
CA THR A 85 -18.51 4.94 -13.38
C THR A 85 -17.17 4.22 -13.44
N VAL A 86 -16.17 4.77 -12.77
CA VAL A 86 -14.85 4.15 -12.61
C VAL A 86 -14.66 3.79 -11.15
N THR A 87 -14.40 2.52 -10.87
CA THR A 87 -14.12 2.02 -9.52
C THR A 87 -12.70 1.52 -9.48
N ILE A 88 -11.92 2.01 -8.50
CA ILE A 88 -10.57 1.55 -8.20
C ILE A 88 -10.62 0.77 -6.89
N THR A 89 -10.17 -0.48 -6.91
CA THR A 89 -10.01 -1.29 -5.70
C THR A 89 -8.58 -1.16 -5.21
N GLY A 90 -8.39 -0.80 -3.94
CA GLY A 90 -7.08 -0.71 -3.31
C GLY A 90 -6.38 -2.06 -3.25
N SER A 91 -5.06 -2.05 -3.36
CA SER A 91 -4.18 -3.19 -3.13
C SER A 91 -3.22 -2.88 -1.98
N ASN A 92 -2.65 -3.92 -1.35
CA ASN A 92 -1.71 -3.71 -0.26
C ASN A 92 -0.36 -3.23 -0.79
N ASP A 93 0.14 -2.13 -0.25
CA ASP A 93 1.52 -1.68 -0.41
C ASP A 93 2.36 -2.19 0.77
N ALA A 94 3.55 -2.71 0.50
CA ALA A 94 4.38 -3.29 1.54
C ALA A 94 4.94 -2.24 2.49
N ALA A 95 4.88 -2.53 3.79
CA ALA A 95 5.48 -1.70 4.82
C ALA A 95 6.99 -1.50 4.63
N LEU A 96 7.49 -0.34 5.00
CA LEU A 96 8.91 0.02 4.99
C LEU A 96 9.48 -0.13 6.41
N LEU A 97 10.41 -1.07 6.57
CA LEU A 97 10.99 -1.44 7.85
C LEU A 97 12.46 -1.00 7.96
N SER A 98 12.86 -0.49 9.13
CA SER A 98 14.28 -0.35 9.45
C SER A 98 14.90 -1.67 9.90
N SER A 99 16.22 -1.75 9.91
CA SER A 99 16.98 -2.86 10.50
C SER A 99 17.91 -2.34 11.60
N ALA A 100 18.38 -3.23 12.46
CA ALA A 100 19.38 -2.91 13.47
C ALA A 100 20.48 -3.98 13.49
N SER A 101 21.70 -3.55 13.81
CA SER A 101 22.84 -4.42 14.06
C SER A 101 23.58 -3.90 15.29
N ILE A 102 23.74 -4.75 16.29
CA ILE A 102 24.38 -4.40 17.57
C ILE A 102 25.57 -5.32 17.81
N THR A 103 26.68 -4.76 18.21
CA THR A 103 27.86 -5.51 18.64
C THR A 103 28.02 -5.38 20.14
N LEU A 104 28.12 -6.51 20.83
CA LEU A 104 28.38 -6.58 22.26
C LEU A 104 29.72 -7.26 22.51
N THR A 105 30.40 -6.88 23.58
CA THR A 105 31.60 -7.59 24.07
C THR A 105 31.19 -8.48 25.23
N GLU A 106 31.58 -9.75 25.17
CA GLU A 106 31.35 -10.72 26.24
C GLU A 106 31.92 -10.23 27.57
N THR A 107 31.25 -10.55 28.67
CA THR A 107 31.64 -10.27 30.05
C THR A 107 31.29 -11.49 30.92
N ASP A 108 31.80 -11.53 32.15
CA ASP A 108 31.50 -12.61 33.12
C ASP A 108 30.02 -12.66 33.56
N ALA A 109 29.14 -11.92 32.92
CA ALA A 109 27.70 -11.90 33.19
C ALA A 109 26.89 -11.93 31.89
N PRO A 110 25.66 -12.51 31.88
CA PRO A 110 24.79 -12.52 30.71
C PRO A 110 24.52 -11.08 30.19
N LEU A 111 24.73 -10.90 28.90
CA LEU A 111 24.54 -9.60 28.24
C LEU A 111 23.08 -9.34 27.96
N THR A 112 22.68 -8.09 28.07
CA THR A 112 21.37 -7.61 27.63
C THR A 112 21.53 -6.36 26.78
N THR A 113 20.69 -6.23 25.77
CA THR A 113 20.59 -5.00 24.98
C THR A 113 19.16 -4.78 24.54
N ASN A 114 18.83 -3.57 24.13
CA ASN A 114 17.53 -3.20 23.61
C ASN A 114 17.67 -2.08 22.58
N GLY A 115 16.61 -1.81 21.87
CA GLY A 115 16.55 -0.71 20.89
C GLY A 115 15.15 -0.59 20.31
N GLY A 116 15.05 0.11 19.20
CA GLY A 116 13.81 0.29 18.47
C GLY A 116 14.03 0.12 16.98
N LEU A 117 13.08 -0.51 16.31
CA LEU A 117 12.92 -0.49 14.86
C LEU A 117 11.79 0.47 14.50
N THR A 118 11.88 1.06 13.32
CA THR A 118 10.84 1.92 12.77
C THR A 118 10.12 1.22 11.63
N ILE A 119 8.85 1.51 11.49
CA ILE A 119 7.99 1.02 10.42
C ILE A 119 7.14 2.17 9.89
N SER A 120 6.90 2.21 8.58
CA SER A 120 5.92 3.06 7.94
C SER A 120 5.15 2.27 6.91
N ASP A 121 3.86 2.55 6.80
CA ASP A 121 2.95 1.92 5.87
C ASP A 121 1.98 2.99 5.36
N VAL A 122 1.63 2.95 4.08
CA VAL A 122 0.84 4.00 3.43
C VAL A 122 -0.65 3.71 3.43
N ASP A 123 -1.05 2.43 3.44
CA ASP A 123 -2.44 1.98 3.32
C ASP A 123 -2.91 1.08 4.45
N SER A 124 -2.02 0.67 5.37
CA SER A 124 -2.35 -0.18 6.51
C SER A 124 -1.69 0.30 7.82
N ALA A 125 -1.96 -0.42 8.94
CA ALA A 125 -1.41 -0.06 10.23
C ALA A 125 0.09 -0.36 10.31
N ALA A 126 0.91 0.67 10.52
CA ALA A 126 2.37 0.57 10.65
C ALA A 126 2.77 -0.10 11.97
N THR A 127 2.58 -1.41 12.08
CA THR A 127 2.90 -2.21 13.28
C THR A 127 3.70 -3.45 12.95
N PHE A 128 4.50 -3.91 13.91
CA PHE A 128 5.24 -5.16 13.81
C PHE A 128 4.43 -6.37 14.32
N VAL A 129 4.74 -7.55 13.81
CA VAL A 129 4.33 -8.80 14.44
C VAL A 129 5.15 -8.99 15.71
N ALA A 130 4.50 -8.95 16.88
CA ALA A 130 5.17 -9.10 18.16
C ALA A 130 5.79 -10.50 18.30
N GLN A 131 6.99 -10.56 18.90
CA GLN A 131 7.68 -11.80 19.25
C GLN A 131 8.05 -11.76 20.72
N THR A 132 7.94 -12.90 21.39
CA THR A 132 8.28 -13.02 22.81
C THR A 132 9.24 -14.17 23.04
N ASN A 133 10.43 -13.87 23.56
CA ASN A 133 11.47 -14.85 23.88
C ASN A 133 11.78 -15.81 22.72
N THR A 134 11.83 -15.29 21.50
CA THR A 134 12.25 -16.05 20.33
C THR A 134 13.70 -16.50 20.54
N ALA A 135 13.92 -17.83 20.55
CA ALA A 135 15.23 -18.39 20.83
C ALA A 135 16.19 -18.15 19.65
N GLY A 136 17.36 -17.63 19.96
CA GLY A 136 18.54 -17.63 19.11
C GLY A 136 19.50 -18.75 19.48
N SER A 137 20.71 -18.68 18.97
CA SER A 137 21.79 -19.62 19.32
C SER A 137 22.41 -19.32 20.70
N TYR A 138 22.37 -18.06 21.10
CA TYR A 138 23.09 -17.55 22.27
C TYR A 138 22.21 -16.73 23.21
N GLY A 139 20.94 -16.56 22.90
CA GLY A 139 20.01 -15.80 23.72
C GLY A 139 18.60 -15.77 23.18
N GLN A 140 17.81 -14.87 23.72
CA GLN A 140 16.39 -14.70 23.38
C GLN A 140 16.09 -13.28 22.95
N PHE A 141 15.25 -13.14 21.94
CA PHE A 141 14.79 -11.88 21.38
C PHE A 141 13.30 -11.68 21.61
N SER A 142 12.92 -10.47 21.89
CA SER A 142 11.51 -10.04 21.93
C SER A 142 11.37 -8.70 21.23
N ILE A 143 10.24 -8.48 20.56
CA ILE A 143 9.87 -7.21 19.96
C ILE A 143 8.37 -6.96 20.15
N GLY A 144 8.01 -5.73 20.49
CA GLY A 144 6.62 -5.28 20.57
C GLY A 144 6.08 -4.83 19.20
N THR A 145 4.77 -4.64 19.11
CA THR A 145 4.10 -4.11 17.93
C THR A 145 4.55 -2.69 17.56
N ASP A 146 5.10 -1.95 18.53
CA ASP A 146 5.67 -0.60 18.41
C ASP A 146 7.12 -0.58 17.93
N GLY A 147 7.74 -1.77 17.72
CA GLY A 147 9.13 -1.90 17.30
C GLY A 147 10.15 -1.83 18.44
N ALA A 148 9.74 -1.65 19.69
CA ALA A 148 10.64 -1.74 20.84
C ALA A 148 11.11 -3.18 21.03
N TRP A 149 12.40 -3.43 20.94
CA TRP A 149 12.97 -4.77 21.02
C TRP A 149 13.98 -4.91 22.17
N ARG A 150 14.16 -6.16 22.60
CA ARG A 150 15.14 -6.55 23.62
C ARG A 150 15.77 -7.88 23.27
N TYR A 151 17.07 -8.01 23.54
CA TYR A 151 17.83 -9.25 23.50
C TYR A 151 18.42 -9.54 24.88
N VAL A 152 18.39 -10.81 25.29
CA VAL A 152 18.97 -11.30 26.55
C VAL A 152 19.77 -12.56 26.25
N ALA A 153 21.08 -12.53 26.49
CA ALA A 153 21.92 -13.71 26.39
C ALA A 153 21.48 -14.77 27.42
N ASP A 154 21.51 -16.03 27.06
CA ASP A 154 21.08 -17.14 27.90
C ASP A 154 22.12 -17.51 28.98
N SER A 155 23.38 -17.09 28.82
CA SER A 155 24.47 -17.23 29.76
C SER A 155 25.51 -16.12 29.59
N ALA A 156 26.57 -16.15 30.44
CA ALA A 156 27.72 -15.26 30.28
C ALA A 156 28.58 -15.60 29.03
N HIS A 157 28.47 -16.82 28.52
CA HIS A 157 29.22 -17.31 27.34
C HIS A 157 30.75 -17.22 27.51
N ASN A 158 31.27 -17.50 28.72
CA ASN A 158 32.71 -17.48 29.04
C ASN A 158 33.53 -18.47 28.17
N GLU A 159 32.86 -19.36 27.41
CA GLU A 159 33.45 -20.26 26.45
C GLU A 159 33.80 -19.60 25.12
N PHE A 160 33.36 -18.36 24.88
CA PHE A 160 33.60 -17.67 23.61
C PHE A 160 35.08 -17.33 23.44
N THR A 161 35.62 -17.67 22.28
CA THR A 161 37.02 -17.41 21.94
C THR A 161 37.23 -15.92 21.65
N ALA A 162 38.22 -15.33 22.32
CA ALA A 162 38.59 -13.93 22.14
C ALA A 162 38.84 -13.59 20.67
N GLY A 163 38.25 -12.49 20.20
CA GLY A 163 38.35 -12.03 18.82
C GLY A 163 37.47 -12.76 17.80
N THR A 164 36.69 -13.76 18.23
CA THR A 164 35.69 -14.46 17.39
C THR A 164 34.30 -13.86 17.59
N THR A 165 33.55 -13.71 16.49
CA THR A 165 32.19 -13.19 16.52
C THR A 165 31.17 -14.33 16.52
N TYR A 166 30.18 -14.24 17.37
CA TYR A 166 29.07 -15.20 17.54
C TYR A 166 27.74 -14.49 17.31
N PRO A 167 27.18 -14.53 16.06
CA PRO A 167 25.97 -13.78 15.74
C PRO A 167 24.69 -14.53 16.07
N ASP A 168 23.70 -13.81 16.58
CA ASP A 168 22.27 -14.16 16.50
C ASP A 168 21.56 -13.23 15.52
N THR A 169 20.66 -13.79 14.72
CA THR A 169 19.88 -13.02 13.74
C THR A 169 18.40 -13.38 13.86
N PHE A 170 17.55 -12.36 13.96
CA PHE A 170 16.11 -12.51 14.11
C PHE A 170 15.39 -11.82 12.96
N ALA A 171 14.51 -12.55 12.28
CA ALA A 171 13.61 -11.97 11.30
C ALA A 171 12.45 -11.27 12.01
N VAL A 172 12.13 -10.07 11.57
CA VAL A 172 11.01 -9.26 12.06
C VAL A 172 10.10 -8.95 10.88
N LEU A 173 8.80 -9.09 11.07
CA LEU A 173 7.79 -8.90 10.03
C LEU A 173 6.88 -7.73 10.39
N SER A 174 6.36 -7.05 9.38
CA SER A 174 5.19 -6.17 9.50
C SER A 174 3.93 -7.00 9.73
N ALA A 175 2.85 -6.33 10.15
CA ALA A 175 1.56 -6.99 10.39
C ALA A 175 0.66 -7.04 9.15
N ASP A 176 1.03 -6.34 8.06
CA ASP A 176 0.37 -6.33 6.75
C ASP A 176 0.69 -7.54 5.88
#